data_c136918bbe496cb556b29fe87aadae2a
#
_entry.id   c136918bbe496cb556b29fe87aadae2a
#
_cell.length_a   1.000
_cell.length_b   1.000
_cell.length_c   1.000
_cell.angle_alpha   90.00
_cell.angle_beta   90.00
_cell.angle_gamma   90.00
#
_symmetry.space_group_name_H-M   'P 1'
#
loop_
_entity.id
_entity.type
_entity.pdbx_description
1 polymer ?
#
loop_
_entity_poly.entity_id
_entity_poly.type
_entity_poly.pdbx_seq_one_letter_code
_entity_poly.pdbx_strand_id
1 'polypeptide(L)'
;MLLLGLIIGVAVCVVALAFRSTFRVEEGHLAVLVTFGKAETKDGKHQLITYGPGLHKKKPWQHVLSVSVKEQNLDLNAEEGGGTAMADDGTILRLDSFVRYVPVEDVLYEHLFGVERPLEHITGLFTCLLRNEIANFRGHQEVEGETAPLSTRFDFAGQAGSYSLIRRERKLLNDRIQHFCHAKIDNRYGVRFVAVDLADILPPDELADALNAVMQAQSESEAILFRAEAECQQRILGAERGIRIARTRASATEIEIRGLASYLEDLEARGVLDAYVARRRAEVTSESRALFLKEAS
;
A
#
# COMPACT_ATOMS: atom_id res chain seq x y z
N MET A 1 -18.26 -64.08 -45.97
CA MET A 1 -17.26 -63.61 -44.96
C MET A 1 -16.63 -62.27 -45.31
N LEU A 2 -16.14 -62.09 -46.56
CA LEU A 2 -15.53 -60.85 -47.01
C LEU A 2 -16.47 -59.63 -46.96
N LEU A 3 -17.71 -59.74 -47.40
CA LEU A 3 -18.73 -58.69 -47.38
C LEU A 3 -19.08 -58.24 -45.92
N LEU A 4 -19.18 -59.20 -45.01
CA LEU A 4 -19.45 -58.89 -43.59
C LEU A 4 -18.29 -58.14 -42.92
N GLY A 5 -17.05 -58.52 -43.21
CA GLY A 5 -15.87 -57.84 -42.75
C GLY A 5 -15.76 -56.41 -43.26
N LEU A 6 -16.14 -56.19 -44.54
CA LEU A 6 -16.14 -54.82 -45.14
C LEU A 6 -17.21 -53.94 -44.48
N ILE A 7 -18.42 -54.48 -44.22
CA ILE A 7 -19.48 -53.70 -43.52
C ILE A 7 -19.07 -53.33 -42.12
N ILE A 8 -18.46 -54.20 -41.35
CA ILE A 8 -17.97 -53.98 -40.01
C ILE A 8 -16.86 -52.93 -40.06
N GLY A 9 -15.91 -53.02 -41.00
CA GLY A 9 -14.83 -52.06 -41.16
C GLY A 9 -15.34 -50.63 -41.47
N VAL A 10 -16.32 -50.50 -42.37
CA VAL A 10 -16.97 -49.24 -42.68
C VAL A 10 -17.72 -48.69 -41.47
N ALA A 11 -18.45 -49.52 -40.72
CA ALA A 11 -19.18 -49.10 -39.54
C ALA A 11 -18.20 -48.53 -38.44
N VAL A 12 -17.11 -49.25 -38.21
CA VAL A 12 -16.06 -48.78 -37.26
C VAL A 12 -15.43 -47.47 -37.72
N CYS A 13 -15.16 -47.34 -39.01
CA CYS A 13 -14.62 -46.11 -39.61
C CYS A 13 -15.59 -44.93 -39.43
N VAL A 14 -16.90 -45.13 -39.70
CA VAL A 14 -17.92 -44.08 -39.50
C VAL A 14 -18.03 -43.67 -38.03
N VAL A 15 -18.01 -44.65 -37.11
CA VAL A 15 -18.05 -44.36 -35.68
C VAL A 15 -16.79 -43.58 -35.24
N ALA A 16 -15.60 -44.00 -35.68
CA ALA A 16 -14.35 -43.29 -35.40
C ALA A 16 -14.35 -41.87 -35.97
N LEU A 17 -14.86 -41.68 -37.18
CA LEU A 17 -15.03 -40.32 -37.78
C LEU A 17 -16.03 -39.48 -36.99
N ALA A 18 -17.13 -40.07 -36.52
CA ALA A 18 -18.12 -39.35 -35.70
C ALA A 18 -17.52 -38.85 -34.37
N PHE A 19 -16.75 -39.70 -33.69
CA PHE A 19 -16.04 -39.26 -32.47
C PHE A 19 -15.01 -38.20 -32.74
N ARG A 20 -14.29 -38.25 -33.85
CA ARG A 20 -13.30 -37.26 -34.26
C ARG A 20 -13.92 -35.97 -34.76
N SER A 21 -15.21 -35.95 -35.04
CA SER A 21 -15.99 -34.79 -35.57
C SER A 21 -16.63 -33.97 -34.45
N THR A 22 -16.40 -34.30 -33.20
CA THR A 22 -16.90 -33.52 -32.06
C THR A 22 -15.74 -32.93 -31.24
N PHE A 23 -15.95 -31.76 -30.66
CA PHE A 23 -15.03 -31.15 -29.69
C PHE A 23 -15.82 -30.44 -28.59
N ARG A 24 -15.20 -30.37 -27.42
CA ARG A 24 -15.76 -29.70 -26.25
C ARG A 24 -14.96 -28.45 -25.98
N VAL A 25 -15.65 -27.35 -25.69
CA VAL A 25 -15.08 -26.11 -25.21
C VAL A 25 -15.43 -25.94 -23.74
N GLU A 26 -14.45 -25.68 -22.91
CA GLU A 26 -14.63 -25.49 -21.49
C GLU A 26 -15.12 -24.06 -21.19
N GLU A 27 -15.75 -23.88 -20.05
CA GLU A 27 -16.22 -22.55 -19.62
C GLU A 27 -15.05 -21.59 -19.40
N GLY A 28 -15.18 -20.37 -19.93
CA GLY A 28 -14.11 -19.37 -19.93
C GLY A 28 -13.06 -19.57 -21.03
N HIS A 29 -13.35 -20.44 -22.03
CA HIS A 29 -12.54 -20.58 -23.23
C HIS A 29 -13.40 -20.31 -24.46
N LEU A 30 -12.76 -19.80 -25.49
CA LEU A 30 -13.33 -19.72 -26.85
C LEU A 30 -12.51 -20.62 -27.76
N ALA A 31 -13.19 -21.28 -28.65
CA ALA A 31 -12.54 -22.09 -29.67
C ALA A 31 -12.70 -21.49 -31.05
N VAL A 32 -11.63 -21.58 -31.83
CA VAL A 32 -11.59 -21.17 -33.26
C VAL A 32 -11.24 -22.40 -34.09
N LEU A 33 -11.97 -22.59 -35.20
CA LEU A 33 -11.69 -23.65 -36.12
C LEU A 33 -10.74 -23.18 -37.24
N VAL A 34 -9.71 -23.98 -37.45
CA VAL A 34 -8.70 -23.78 -38.48
C VAL A 34 -8.79 -24.92 -39.49
N THR A 35 -9.02 -24.59 -40.76
CA THR A 35 -9.11 -25.53 -41.87
C THR A 35 -7.90 -25.34 -42.76
N PHE A 36 -7.00 -26.33 -42.84
CA PHE A 36 -5.77 -26.28 -43.65
C PHE A 36 -4.95 -25.01 -43.47
N GLY A 37 -4.79 -24.58 -42.21
CA GLY A 37 -4.01 -23.35 -41.86
C GLY A 37 -4.80 -22.05 -41.99
N LYS A 38 -6.04 -22.06 -42.49
CA LYS A 38 -6.89 -20.88 -42.59
C LYS A 38 -7.95 -20.93 -41.47
N ALA A 39 -8.01 -19.88 -40.68
CA ALA A 39 -9.06 -19.71 -39.68
C ALA A 39 -10.41 -19.39 -40.33
N GLU A 40 -11.50 -19.85 -39.73
CA GLU A 40 -12.84 -19.51 -40.16
C GLU A 40 -13.18 -18.08 -39.75
N THR A 41 -13.41 -17.21 -40.74
CA THR A 41 -13.73 -15.79 -40.53
C THR A 41 -15.14 -15.46 -40.98
N LYS A 42 -15.77 -14.50 -40.32
CA LYS A 42 -17.09 -14.00 -40.69
C LYS A 42 -16.92 -12.94 -41.77
N ASP A 43 -17.60 -13.13 -42.92
CA ASP A 43 -17.71 -12.16 -44.04
C ASP A 43 -16.37 -11.64 -44.60
N GLY A 44 -15.30 -12.45 -44.59
CA GLY A 44 -14.00 -12.04 -45.16
C GLY A 44 -13.29 -10.87 -44.45
N LYS A 45 -13.82 -10.39 -43.34
CA LYS A 45 -13.17 -9.46 -42.43
C LYS A 45 -12.33 -10.25 -41.38
N HIS A 46 -11.37 -9.59 -40.74
CA HIS A 46 -10.51 -10.18 -39.68
C HIS A 46 -11.27 -10.65 -38.41
N GLN A 47 -12.59 -10.81 -38.50
CA GLN A 47 -13.42 -11.29 -37.40
C GLN A 47 -13.55 -12.81 -37.46
N LEU A 48 -13.03 -13.48 -36.42
CA LEU A 48 -13.08 -14.94 -36.30
C LEU A 48 -14.48 -15.43 -35.96
N ILE A 49 -14.82 -16.64 -36.46
CA ILE A 49 -15.97 -17.37 -35.93
C ILE A 49 -15.54 -18.08 -34.68
N THR A 50 -16.10 -17.64 -33.55
CA THR A 50 -15.80 -18.15 -32.21
C THR A 50 -16.87 -19.11 -31.75
N TYR A 51 -16.47 -20.16 -31.07
CA TYR A 51 -17.35 -21.15 -30.48
C TYR A 51 -17.26 -21.05 -28.96
N GLY A 52 -18.38 -20.75 -28.31
CA GLY A 52 -18.50 -20.65 -26.86
C GLY A 52 -18.46 -22.02 -26.13
N PRO A 53 -18.59 -22.00 -24.80
CA PRO A 53 -18.60 -23.23 -24.00
C PRO A 53 -19.68 -24.21 -24.44
N GLY A 54 -19.32 -25.48 -24.48
CA GLY A 54 -20.25 -26.56 -24.87
C GLY A 54 -19.67 -27.60 -25.80
N LEU A 55 -20.54 -28.45 -26.33
CA LEU A 55 -20.19 -29.50 -27.29
C LEU A 55 -20.53 -29.03 -28.71
N HIS A 56 -19.52 -28.97 -29.56
CA HIS A 56 -19.63 -28.49 -30.93
C HIS A 56 -19.20 -29.58 -31.93
N LYS A 57 -19.63 -29.39 -33.17
CA LYS A 57 -19.25 -30.28 -34.28
C LYS A 57 -18.18 -29.60 -35.13
N LYS A 58 -17.19 -30.40 -35.56
CA LYS A 58 -16.15 -29.97 -36.50
C LYS A 58 -15.99 -31.02 -37.61
N LYS A 59 -15.38 -30.61 -38.70
CA LYS A 59 -14.98 -31.58 -39.74
C LYS A 59 -13.71 -32.30 -39.27
N PRO A 60 -13.51 -33.59 -39.66
CA PRO A 60 -12.38 -34.40 -39.14
C PRO A 60 -10.99 -33.82 -39.46
N TRP A 61 -10.87 -32.97 -40.48
CA TRP A 61 -9.64 -32.30 -40.90
C TRP A 61 -9.46 -30.90 -40.31
N GLN A 62 -10.41 -30.41 -39.50
CA GLN A 62 -10.30 -29.13 -38.81
C GLN A 62 -9.54 -29.28 -37.51
N HIS A 63 -8.66 -28.30 -37.24
CA HIS A 63 -8.00 -28.16 -35.96
C HIS A 63 -8.75 -27.16 -35.09
N VAL A 64 -8.78 -27.38 -33.79
CA VAL A 64 -9.39 -26.51 -32.80
C VAL A 64 -8.28 -25.80 -32.07
N LEU A 65 -8.30 -24.48 -32.11
CA LEU A 65 -7.48 -23.60 -31.26
C LEU A 65 -8.36 -23.09 -30.12
N SER A 66 -8.02 -23.45 -28.89
CA SER A 66 -8.71 -22.95 -27.69
C SER A 66 -7.94 -21.85 -27.05
N VAL A 67 -8.61 -20.74 -26.77
CA VAL A 67 -8.04 -19.55 -26.13
C VAL A 67 -8.81 -19.26 -24.86
N SER A 68 -8.12 -19.03 -23.76
CA SER A 68 -8.73 -18.60 -22.52
C SER A 68 -9.12 -17.13 -22.61
N VAL A 69 -10.38 -16.81 -22.33
CA VAL A 69 -10.89 -15.43 -22.21
C VAL A 69 -11.02 -15.01 -20.75
N LYS A 70 -10.46 -15.81 -19.85
CA LYS A 70 -10.33 -15.44 -18.44
C LYS A 70 -9.22 -14.42 -18.29
N GLU A 71 -9.30 -13.67 -17.20
CA GLU A 71 -8.21 -12.78 -16.79
C GLU A 71 -6.93 -13.59 -16.58
N GLN A 72 -5.86 -13.15 -17.21
CA GLN A 72 -4.55 -13.78 -17.14
C GLN A 72 -3.56 -12.79 -16.55
N ASN A 73 -2.64 -13.31 -15.72
CA ASN A 73 -1.55 -12.55 -15.17
C ASN A 73 -0.28 -12.81 -15.99
N LEU A 74 0.32 -11.74 -16.45
CA LEU A 74 1.65 -11.76 -17.05
C LEU A 74 2.65 -11.28 -15.99
N ASP A 75 3.49 -12.18 -15.55
CA ASP A 75 4.55 -11.90 -14.59
C ASP A 75 5.75 -11.28 -15.29
N LEU A 76 6.20 -10.15 -14.79
CA LEU A 76 7.31 -9.37 -15.36
C LEU A 76 8.50 -9.33 -14.40
N ASN A 77 8.80 -10.47 -13.78
CA ASN A 77 9.87 -10.60 -12.80
C ASN A 77 11.26 -10.41 -13.41
N ALA A 78 12.20 -10.08 -12.52
CA ALA A 78 13.59 -9.76 -12.86
C ALA A 78 14.35 -10.88 -13.62
N GLU A 79 13.90 -12.13 -13.51
CA GLU A 79 14.59 -13.28 -14.12
C GLU A 79 14.54 -13.26 -15.66
N GLU A 80 13.52 -12.63 -16.25
CA GLU A 80 13.36 -12.52 -17.72
C GLU A 80 13.84 -11.16 -18.28
N GLY A 81 14.58 -10.37 -17.49
CA GLY A 81 15.17 -9.09 -17.94
C GLY A 81 14.24 -7.89 -17.90
N GLY A 82 12.98 -8.06 -17.39
CA GLY A 82 11.99 -6.99 -17.29
C GLY A 82 12.03 -6.18 -15.99
N GLY A 83 12.59 -6.75 -14.94
CA GLY A 83 12.44 -6.26 -13.56
C GLY A 83 13.41 -5.17 -13.10
N THR A 84 14.19 -4.53 -13.97
CA THR A 84 15.10 -3.45 -13.56
C THR A 84 14.83 -2.16 -14.32
N ALA A 85 14.81 -1.04 -13.60
CA ALA A 85 14.72 0.29 -14.19
C ALA A 85 15.68 1.25 -13.47
N MET A 86 16.19 2.21 -14.22
CA MET A 86 17.07 3.26 -13.69
C MET A 86 16.20 4.50 -13.41
N ALA A 87 16.26 5.01 -12.20
CA ALA A 87 15.59 6.23 -11.79
C ALA A 87 16.35 7.49 -12.24
N ASP A 88 15.75 8.68 -12.08
CA ASP A 88 16.31 9.97 -12.50
C ASP A 88 17.67 10.29 -11.83
N ASP A 89 17.90 9.79 -10.61
CA ASP A 89 19.16 9.92 -9.85
C ASP A 89 20.23 8.90 -10.23
N GLY A 90 19.98 8.03 -11.23
CA GLY A 90 20.88 6.97 -11.63
C GLY A 90 20.80 5.69 -10.79
N THR A 91 19.95 5.64 -9.78
CA THR A 91 19.73 4.44 -8.96
C THR A 91 19.04 3.35 -9.78
N ILE A 92 19.59 2.14 -9.78
CA ILE A 92 18.98 0.99 -10.42
C ILE A 92 17.99 0.36 -9.43
N LEU A 93 16.74 0.28 -9.79
CA LEU A 93 15.67 -0.31 -8.99
C LEU A 93 15.27 -1.67 -9.54
N ARG A 94 15.01 -2.62 -8.67
CA ARG A 94 14.34 -3.88 -9.02
C ARG A 94 12.86 -3.73 -8.82
N LEU A 95 12.09 -4.20 -9.79
CA LEU A 95 10.65 -4.01 -9.85
C LEU A 95 9.99 -5.37 -10.05
N ASP A 96 9.09 -5.69 -9.15
CA ASP A 96 8.19 -6.80 -9.31
C ASP A 96 6.85 -6.25 -9.78
N SER A 97 6.45 -6.61 -10.99
CA SER A 97 5.23 -6.10 -11.58
C SER A 97 4.44 -7.20 -12.27
N PHE A 98 3.11 -7.10 -12.17
CA PHE A 98 2.17 -7.99 -12.82
C PHE A 98 1.26 -7.16 -13.72
N VAL A 99 1.05 -7.67 -14.93
CA VAL A 99 0.08 -7.10 -15.86
C VAL A 99 -1.07 -8.08 -16.00
N ARG A 100 -2.26 -7.59 -15.69
CA ARG A 100 -3.51 -8.34 -15.88
C ARG A 100 -4.15 -7.97 -17.20
N TYR A 101 -4.44 -8.98 -18.01
CA TYR A 101 -5.04 -8.79 -19.31
C TYR A 101 -6.10 -9.85 -19.60
N VAL A 102 -7.01 -9.52 -20.52
CA VAL A 102 -8.05 -10.41 -21.02
C VAL A 102 -8.04 -10.35 -22.55
N PRO A 103 -7.92 -11.49 -23.25
CA PRO A 103 -8.11 -11.54 -24.70
C PRO A 103 -9.53 -11.11 -25.10
N VAL A 104 -9.65 -10.24 -26.10
CA VAL A 104 -10.93 -9.70 -26.56
C VAL A 104 -11.41 -10.46 -27.78
N GLU A 105 -12.66 -10.94 -27.73
CA GLU A 105 -13.26 -11.75 -28.80
C GLU A 105 -13.26 -11.05 -30.15
N ASP A 106 -13.61 -9.76 -30.20
CA ASP A 106 -13.75 -9.00 -31.44
C ASP A 106 -12.44 -8.85 -32.22
N VAL A 107 -11.31 -8.83 -31.52
CA VAL A 107 -9.96 -8.64 -32.09
C VAL A 107 -9.07 -9.87 -31.88
N LEU A 108 -9.67 -11.02 -31.61
CA LEU A 108 -8.97 -12.29 -31.36
C LEU A 108 -8.10 -12.72 -32.54
N TYR A 109 -8.42 -12.29 -33.76
CA TYR A 109 -7.63 -12.56 -34.97
C TYR A 109 -6.21 -11.98 -34.83
N GLU A 110 -6.09 -10.75 -34.36
CA GLU A 110 -4.79 -10.09 -34.14
C GLU A 110 -3.96 -10.78 -33.06
N HIS A 111 -4.63 -11.30 -32.04
CA HIS A 111 -3.99 -12.04 -30.96
C HIS A 111 -3.41 -13.40 -31.41
N LEU A 112 -4.15 -14.13 -32.27
CA LEU A 112 -3.78 -15.47 -32.67
C LEU A 112 -2.91 -15.53 -33.93
N PHE A 113 -3.13 -14.59 -34.86
CA PHE A 113 -2.55 -14.65 -36.20
C PHE A 113 -1.87 -13.34 -36.63
N GLY A 114 -2.05 -12.25 -35.88
CA GLY A 114 -1.47 -10.94 -36.22
C GLY A 114 0.01 -10.82 -35.89
N VAL A 115 0.42 -11.43 -34.76
CA VAL A 115 1.80 -11.38 -34.27
C VAL A 115 2.24 -12.77 -33.83
N GLU A 116 3.48 -13.16 -34.10
CA GLU A 116 4.00 -14.51 -33.82
C GLU A 116 4.02 -14.78 -32.30
N ARG A 117 4.34 -13.77 -31.47
CA ARG A 117 4.41 -13.88 -30.02
C ARG A 117 3.85 -12.63 -29.35
N PRO A 118 2.52 -12.49 -29.29
CA PRO A 118 1.90 -11.27 -28.82
C PRO A 118 2.28 -10.94 -27.36
N LEU A 119 2.43 -11.94 -26.51
CA LEU A 119 2.77 -11.74 -25.10
C LEU A 119 4.19 -11.18 -24.93
N GLU A 120 5.18 -11.66 -25.69
CA GLU A 120 6.54 -11.13 -25.64
C GLU A 120 6.59 -9.67 -26.10
N HIS A 121 5.81 -9.31 -27.14
CA HIS A 121 5.70 -7.91 -27.60
C HIS A 121 5.05 -7.03 -26.51
N ILE A 122 4.01 -7.50 -25.85
CA ILE A 122 3.34 -6.79 -24.77
C ILE A 122 4.32 -6.59 -23.61
N THR A 123 5.04 -7.64 -23.20
CA THR A 123 6.09 -7.58 -22.16
C THR A 123 7.15 -6.54 -22.51
N GLY A 124 7.67 -6.57 -23.75
CA GLY A 124 8.69 -5.62 -24.19
C GLY A 124 8.21 -4.18 -24.18
N LEU A 125 7.00 -3.92 -24.66
CA LEU A 125 6.41 -2.59 -24.64
C LEU A 125 6.17 -2.11 -23.19
N PHE A 126 5.58 -2.96 -22.36
CA PHE A 126 5.33 -2.62 -20.96
C PHE A 126 6.63 -2.31 -20.21
N THR A 127 7.65 -3.15 -20.37
CA THR A 127 8.97 -2.92 -19.77
C THR A 127 9.60 -1.61 -20.23
N CYS A 128 9.49 -1.29 -21.52
CA CYS A 128 9.97 -0.02 -22.07
C CYS A 128 9.24 1.17 -21.45
N LEU A 129 7.92 1.08 -21.31
CA LEU A 129 7.09 2.10 -20.69
C LEU A 129 7.40 2.29 -19.21
N LEU A 130 7.50 1.19 -18.47
CA LEU A 130 7.83 1.19 -17.06
C LEU A 130 9.18 1.87 -16.81
N ARG A 131 10.20 1.52 -17.59
CA ARG A 131 11.52 2.15 -17.51
C ARG A 131 11.47 3.64 -17.82
N ASN A 132 10.71 4.03 -18.84
CA ASN A 132 10.57 5.43 -19.21
C ASN A 132 9.83 6.25 -18.13
N GLU A 133 8.76 5.72 -17.58
CA GLU A 133 8.02 6.39 -16.49
C GLU A 133 8.86 6.52 -15.22
N ILE A 134 9.62 5.49 -14.84
CA ILE A 134 10.49 5.52 -13.68
C ILE A 134 11.66 6.49 -13.86
N ALA A 135 12.29 6.49 -15.05
CA ALA A 135 13.40 7.41 -15.36
C ALA A 135 12.97 8.88 -15.35
N ASN A 136 11.69 9.17 -15.64
CA ASN A 136 11.14 10.53 -15.69
C ASN A 136 10.22 10.86 -14.51
N PHE A 137 10.16 10.01 -13.50
CA PHE A 137 9.24 10.19 -12.38
C PHE A 137 9.72 11.29 -11.43
N ARG A 138 9.00 12.42 -11.39
CA ARG A 138 9.31 13.56 -10.53
C ARG A 138 8.33 13.75 -9.37
N GLY A 139 7.36 12.85 -9.22
CA GLY A 139 6.33 12.92 -8.20
C GLY A 139 5.36 14.09 -8.38
N HIS A 140 4.56 14.34 -7.35
CA HIS A 140 3.84 15.59 -7.21
C HIS A 140 4.84 16.62 -6.67
N GLN A 141 5.24 17.58 -7.49
CA GLN A 141 5.80 18.82 -6.97
C GLN A 141 4.63 19.56 -6.32
N GLU A 142 4.45 19.37 -5.01
CA GLU A 142 3.66 20.31 -4.23
C GLU A 142 4.36 21.66 -4.36
N VAL A 143 3.66 22.61 -4.96
CA VAL A 143 4.04 24.03 -4.88
C VAL A 143 3.86 24.39 -3.42
N GLU A 144 4.96 24.31 -2.66
CA GLU A 144 5.00 24.73 -1.28
C GLU A 144 4.64 26.22 -1.19
N GLY A 145 3.39 26.46 -0.78
CA GLY A 145 3.00 27.76 -0.25
C GLY A 145 3.71 28.01 1.08
N GLU A 146 4.17 29.20 1.27
CA GLU A 146 5.01 29.78 2.34
C GLU A 146 4.49 29.59 3.80
N THR A 147 3.46 28.78 4.03
CA THR A 147 2.74 28.61 5.31
C THR A 147 2.80 27.20 5.91
N ALA A 148 3.74 26.37 5.49
CA ALA A 148 3.91 25.04 6.09
C ALA A 148 4.50 25.16 7.52
N PRO A 149 3.97 24.41 8.51
CA PRO A 149 4.51 24.41 9.87
C PRO A 149 5.97 23.95 9.89
N LEU A 150 6.74 24.43 10.89
CA LEU A 150 8.19 24.17 10.99
C LEU A 150 8.59 22.69 10.93
N SER A 151 7.70 21.77 11.33
CA SER A 151 7.89 20.32 11.24
C SER A 151 7.99 19.82 9.80
N THR A 152 7.39 20.50 8.84
CA THR A 152 7.43 20.16 7.42
C THR A 152 8.67 20.73 6.71
N ARG A 153 9.37 21.69 7.32
CA ARG A 153 10.61 22.28 6.75
C ARG A 153 11.83 21.38 6.84
N PHE A 154 11.78 20.35 7.68
CA PHE A 154 12.82 19.31 7.76
C PHE A 154 12.42 18.05 7.02
N ASP A 155 11.62 18.16 5.97
CA ASP A 155 11.43 17.06 5.04
C ASP A 155 12.77 16.75 4.38
N PHE A 156 13.49 15.82 4.98
CA PHE A 156 14.63 15.11 4.38
C PHE A 156 14.23 14.33 3.12
N ALA A 157 12.96 14.41 2.71
CA ALA A 157 12.43 13.81 1.50
C ALA A 157 13.16 14.29 0.23
N GLY A 158 13.73 15.47 0.22
CA GLY A 158 14.60 15.98 -0.85
C GLY A 158 15.96 15.30 -0.93
N GLN A 159 16.40 14.60 0.13
CA GLN A 159 17.68 13.86 0.16
C GLN A 159 17.51 12.34 0.07
N ALA A 160 16.28 11.85 0.13
CA ALA A 160 16.02 10.42 0.19
C ALA A 160 16.05 9.70 -1.19
N GLY A 161 16.50 10.39 -2.25
CA GLY A 161 16.66 9.84 -3.59
C GLY A 161 15.34 9.44 -4.27
N SER A 162 15.41 9.13 -5.56
CA SER A 162 14.25 8.73 -6.38
C SER A 162 13.55 7.48 -5.84
N TYR A 163 14.26 6.58 -5.17
CA TYR A 163 13.69 5.37 -4.59
C TYR A 163 12.58 5.66 -3.58
N SER A 164 12.83 6.54 -2.62
CA SER A 164 11.84 6.87 -1.58
C SER A 164 10.65 7.62 -2.14
N LEU A 165 10.86 8.50 -3.13
CA LEU A 165 9.82 9.21 -3.85
C LEU A 165 8.91 8.24 -4.61
N ILE A 166 9.48 7.33 -5.39
CA ILE A 166 8.75 6.33 -6.18
C ILE A 166 7.96 5.40 -5.24
N ARG A 167 8.55 4.98 -4.12
CA ARG A 167 7.88 4.15 -3.12
C ARG A 167 6.70 4.87 -2.45
N ARG A 168 6.89 6.14 -2.09
CA ARG A 168 5.84 6.96 -1.45
C ARG A 168 4.69 7.21 -2.42
N GLU A 169 4.99 7.53 -3.66
CA GLU A 169 4.00 7.88 -4.67
C GLU A 169 3.70 6.74 -5.66
N ARG A 170 3.91 5.50 -5.21
CA ARG A 170 3.69 4.29 -6.01
C ARG A 170 2.31 4.24 -6.68
N LYS A 171 1.27 4.73 -5.99
CA LYS A 171 -0.08 4.77 -6.53
C LYS A 171 -0.16 5.69 -7.77
N LEU A 172 0.44 6.87 -7.70
CA LEU A 172 0.48 7.79 -8.83
C LEU A 172 1.23 7.20 -10.03
N LEU A 173 2.36 6.54 -9.76
CA LEU A 173 3.13 5.85 -10.80
C LEU A 173 2.30 4.74 -11.44
N ASN A 174 1.62 3.94 -10.65
CA ASN A 174 0.75 2.87 -11.13
C ASN A 174 -0.39 3.41 -12.00
N ASP A 175 -1.07 4.47 -11.56
CA ASP A 175 -2.15 5.11 -12.31
C ASP A 175 -1.65 5.69 -13.66
N ARG A 176 -0.46 6.29 -13.70
CA ARG A 176 0.16 6.77 -14.94
C ARG A 176 0.47 5.63 -15.90
N ILE A 177 1.09 4.55 -15.42
CA ILE A 177 1.42 3.38 -16.23
C ILE A 177 0.15 2.74 -16.76
N GLN A 178 -0.87 2.58 -15.93
CA GLN A 178 -2.17 2.03 -16.35
C GLN A 178 -2.83 2.87 -17.44
N HIS A 179 -2.89 4.19 -17.27
CA HIS A 179 -3.44 5.11 -18.26
C HIS A 179 -2.68 5.02 -19.59
N PHE A 180 -1.36 4.91 -19.53
CA PHE A 180 -0.53 4.80 -20.72
C PHE A 180 -0.73 3.45 -21.43
N CYS A 181 -0.85 2.36 -20.69
CA CYS A 181 -1.15 1.03 -21.22
C CYS A 181 -2.49 1.04 -21.98
N HIS A 182 -3.54 1.61 -21.39
CA HIS A 182 -4.82 1.75 -22.05
C HIS A 182 -4.72 2.60 -23.33
N ALA A 183 -3.96 3.70 -23.31
CA ALA A 183 -3.84 4.59 -24.46
C ALA A 183 -3.04 4.02 -25.63
N LYS A 184 -2.02 3.18 -25.38
CA LYS A 184 -1.05 2.73 -26.38
C LYS A 184 -1.14 1.28 -26.80
N ILE A 185 -1.61 0.41 -25.91
CA ILE A 185 -1.54 -1.03 -26.11
C ILE A 185 -2.95 -1.65 -26.25
N ASP A 186 -3.96 -1.03 -25.65
CA ASP A 186 -5.33 -1.56 -25.65
C ASP A 186 -5.83 -1.83 -27.07
N ASN A 187 -6.39 -3.00 -27.30
CA ASN A 187 -6.89 -3.51 -28.58
C ASN A 187 -5.85 -3.69 -29.72
N ARG A 188 -4.59 -3.32 -29.52
CA ARG A 188 -3.59 -3.43 -30.59
C ARG A 188 -3.11 -4.86 -30.84
N TYR A 189 -3.07 -5.67 -29.76
CA TYR A 189 -2.61 -7.06 -29.79
C TYR A 189 -3.73 -8.05 -29.50
N GLY A 190 -4.97 -7.63 -29.66
CA GLY A 190 -6.14 -8.47 -29.36
C GLY A 190 -6.37 -8.73 -27.89
N VAL A 191 -5.80 -7.91 -27.02
CA VAL A 191 -5.96 -8.00 -25.57
C VAL A 191 -6.45 -6.65 -25.01
N ARG A 192 -7.19 -6.72 -23.91
CA ARG A 192 -7.57 -5.58 -23.09
C ARG A 192 -6.82 -5.65 -21.77
N PHE A 193 -6.20 -4.56 -21.40
CA PHE A 193 -5.60 -4.42 -20.09
C PHE A 193 -6.67 -4.23 -19.03
N VAL A 194 -6.54 -4.94 -17.91
CA VAL A 194 -7.43 -4.83 -16.76
C VAL A 194 -6.77 -3.94 -15.72
N ALA A 195 -5.55 -4.28 -15.33
CA ALA A 195 -4.78 -3.51 -14.36
C ALA A 195 -3.28 -3.81 -14.49
N VAL A 196 -2.51 -2.89 -13.98
CA VAL A 196 -1.06 -3.06 -13.77
C VAL A 196 -0.83 -2.95 -12.27
N ASP A 197 -0.19 -3.95 -11.70
CA ASP A 197 0.14 -3.97 -10.27
C ASP A 197 1.66 -3.99 -10.12
N LEU A 198 2.21 -2.90 -9.60
CA LEU A 198 3.59 -2.86 -9.12
C LEU A 198 3.62 -3.51 -7.74
N ALA A 199 4.06 -4.76 -7.64
CA ALA A 199 4.02 -5.53 -6.40
C ALA A 199 5.07 -5.03 -5.42
N ASP A 200 6.32 -4.89 -5.85
CA ASP A 200 7.39 -4.35 -5.00
C ASP A 200 8.39 -3.52 -5.81
N ILE A 201 9.07 -2.62 -5.10
CA ILE A 201 10.13 -1.79 -5.63
C ILE A 201 11.29 -1.91 -4.65
N LEU A 202 12.33 -2.60 -5.05
CA LEU A 202 13.48 -2.90 -4.21
C LEU A 202 14.70 -2.10 -4.68
N PRO A 203 15.48 -1.54 -3.75
CA PRO A 203 16.78 -0.99 -4.09
C PRO A 203 17.75 -2.11 -4.47
N PRO A 204 18.83 -1.84 -5.19
CA PRO A 204 19.90 -2.81 -5.41
C PRO A 204 20.51 -3.26 -4.08
N ASP A 205 20.92 -4.52 -4.00
CA ASP A 205 21.42 -5.12 -2.75
C ASP A 205 22.58 -4.33 -2.15
N GLU A 206 23.43 -3.74 -3.01
CA GLU A 206 24.58 -2.93 -2.61
C GLU A 206 24.20 -1.63 -1.88
N LEU A 207 23.00 -1.09 -2.16
CA LEU A 207 22.51 0.14 -1.55
C LEU A 207 21.50 -0.14 -0.41
N ALA A 208 21.00 -1.35 -0.29
CA ALA A 208 19.96 -1.70 0.70
C ALA A 208 20.45 -1.44 2.13
N ASP A 209 21.68 -1.83 2.44
CA ASP A 209 22.28 -1.64 3.77
C ASP A 209 22.50 -0.15 4.09
N ALA A 210 22.96 0.63 3.12
CA ALA A 210 23.16 2.07 3.30
C ALA A 210 21.82 2.82 3.48
N LEU A 211 20.82 2.47 2.69
CA LEU A 211 19.45 3.03 2.82
C LEU A 211 18.81 2.66 4.16
N ASN A 212 18.96 1.41 4.60
CA ASN A 212 18.47 0.97 5.90
C ASN A 212 19.17 1.74 7.04
N ALA A 213 20.48 1.95 6.96
CA ALA A 213 21.23 2.73 7.94
C ALA A 213 20.75 4.20 8.01
N VAL A 214 20.49 4.82 6.85
CA VAL A 214 19.92 6.18 6.78
C VAL A 214 18.52 6.22 7.39
N MET A 215 17.64 5.28 7.05
CA MET A 215 16.30 5.21 7.61
C MET A 215 16.31 4.97 9.12
N GLN A 216 17.22 4.12 9.60
CA GLN A 216 17.40 3.90 11.03
C GLN A 216 17.86 5.17 11.75
N ALA A 217 18.86 5.87 11.22
CA ALA A 217 19.34 7.13 11.79
C ALA A 217 18.25 8.22 11.83
N GLN A 218 17.43 8.31 10.79
CA GLN A 218 16.27 9.22 10.76
C GLN A 218 15.25 8.86 11.84
N SER A 219 14.88 7.59 11.93
CA SER A 219 13.93 7.10 12.95
C SER A 219 14.45 7.33 14.37
N GLU A 220 15.74 7.14 14.61
CA GLU A 220 16.37 7.43 15.89
C GLU A 220 16.34 8.94 16.22
N SER A 221 16.63 9.79 15.22
CA SER A 221 16.56 11.24 15.37
C SER A 221 15.14 11.72 15.71
N GLU A 222 14.14 11.22 14.99
CA GLU A 222 12.73 11.51 15.27
C GLU A 222 12.32 11.03 16.67
N ALA A 223 12.73 9.82 17.05
CA ALA A 223 12.45 9.30 18.39
C ALA A 223 13.07 10.14 19.50
N ILE A 224 14.26 10.70 19.29
CA ILE A 224 14.91 11.64 20.24
C ILE A 224 14.10 12.93 20.34
N LEU A 225 13.68 13.51 19.22
CA LEU A 225 12.87 14.73 19.20
C LEU A 225 11.53 14.53 19.93
N PHE A 226 10.81 13.45 19.64
CA PHE A 226 9.55 13.13 20.32
C PHE A 226 9.72 12.92 21.82
N ARG A 227 10.83 12.28 22.25
CA ARG A 227 11.15 12.13 23.68
C ARG A 227 11.41 13.49 24.34
N ALA A 228 12.18 14.35 23.68
CA ALA A 228 12.48 15.69 24.20
C ALA A 228 11.21 16.55 24.31
N GLU A 229 10.34 16.49 23.31
CA GLU A 229 9.04 17.18 23.35
C GLU A 229 8.14 16.65 24.47
N ALA A 230 8.06 15.33 24.64
CA ALA A 230 7.29 14.71 25.70
C ALA A 230 7.82 15.09 27.08
N GLU A 231 9.13 15.11 27.28
CA GLU A 231 9.75 15.58 28.54
C GLU A 231 9.45 17.05 28.81
N CYS A 232 9.53 17.93 27.79
CA CYS A 232 9.16 19.33 27.92
C CYS A 232 7.70 19.47 28.34
N GLN A 233 6.79 18.78 27.69
CA GLN A 233 5.38 18.80 28.04
C GLN A 233 5.11 18.31 29.46
N GLN A 234 5.78 17.21 29.87
CA GLN A 234 5.67 16.72 31.25
C GLN A 234 6.16 17.74 32.27
N ARG A 235 7.26 18.43 32.02
CA ARG A 235 7.78 19.49 32.89
C ARG A 235 6.83 20.65 32.99
N ILE A 236 6.24 21.10 31.87
CA ILE A 236 5.25 22.18 31.84
C ILE A 236 4.00 21.78 32.65
N LEU A 237 3.44 20.62 32.40
CA LEU A 237 2.30 20.12 33.14
C LEU A 237 2.58 19.91 34.63
N GLY A 238 3.80 19.47 34.97
CA GLY A 238 4.28 19.34 36.34
C GLY A 238 4.34 20.70 37.05
N ALA A 239 4.91 21.73 36.39
CA ALA A 239 4.96 23.08 36.90
C ALA A 239 3.57 23.70 37.09
N GLU A 240 2.67 23.55 36.11
CA GLU A 240 1.28 24.01 36.22
C GLU A 240 0.53 23.38 37.39
N ARG A 241 0.69 22.05 37.57
CA ARG A 241 0.13 21.33 38.74
C ARG A 241 0.73 21.87 40.03
N GLY A 242 2.05 22.08 40.08
CA GLY A 242 2.73 22.65 41.23
C GLY A 242 2.18 24.04 41.60
N ILE A 243 2.02 24.93 40.63
CA ILE A 243 1.42 26.27 40.82
C ILE A 243 -0.01 26.15 41.34
N ARG A 244 -0.82 25.23 40.79
CA ARG A 244 -2.20 25.00 41.22
C ARG A 244 -2.26 24.53 42.67
N ILE A 245 -1.43 23.56 43.05
CA ILE A 245 -1.34 23.08 44.42
C ILE A 245 -0.89 24.18 45.37
N ALA A 246 0.13 24.97 44.99
CA ALA A 246 0.61 26.07 45.80
C ALA A 246 -0.48 27.16 46.03
N ARG A 247 -1.22 27.52 44.99
CA ARG A 247 -2.35 28.46 45.10
C ARG A 247 -3.47 27.91 46.00
N THR A 248 -3.81 26.63 45.88
CA THR A 248 -4.83 26.01 46.73
C THR A 248 -4.38 25.97 48.19
N ARG A 249 -3.11 25.65 48.45
CA ARG A 249 -2.55 25.70 49.82
C ARG A 249 -2.56 27.13 50.38
N ALA A 250 -2.13 28.11 49.58
CA ALA A 250 -2.14 29.50 50.01
C ALA A 250 -3.56 29.99 50.34
N SER A 251 -4.56 29.68 49.51
CA SER A 251 -5.96 30.01 49.79
C SER A 251 -6.51 29.28 51.01
N ALA A 252 -6.15 28.05 51.25
CA ALA A 252 -6.57 27.31 52.46
C ALA A 252 -5.96 27.98 53.73
N THR A 253 -4.66 28.29 53.69
CA THR A 253 -3.99 29.00 54.80
C THR A 253 -4.60 30.38 55.03
N GLU A 254 -4.96 31.11 53.97
CA GLU A 254 -5.62 32.42 54.08
C GLU A 254 -6.99 32.29 54.77
N ILE A 255 -7.77 31.25 54.40
CA ILE A 255 -9.08 30.99 55.05
C ILE A 255 -8.88 30.64 56.53
N GLU A 256 -7.89 29.82 56.87
CA GLU A 256 -7.54 29.50 58.27
C GLU A 256 -7.15 30.74 59.07
N ILE A 257 -6.28 31.58 58.50
CA ILE A 257 -5.86 32.84 59.16
C ILE A 257 -7.05 33.76 59.37
N ARG A 258 -7.90 33.93 58.33
CA ARG A 258 -9.11 34.75 58.47
C ARG A 258 -10.06 34.20 59.51
N GLY A 259 -10.25 32.88 59.53
CA GLY A 259 -11.09 32.20 60.53
C GLY A 259 -10.56 32.38 61.96
N LEU A 260 -9.25 32.25 62.11
CA LEU A 260 -8.59 32.54 63.40
C LEU A 260 -8.69 34.00 63.80
N ALA A 261 -8.51 34.95 62.88
CA ALA A 261 -8.62 36.35 63.15
C ALA A 261 -10.05 36.72 63.62
N SER A 262 -11.07 36.27 62.88
CA SER A 262 -12.46 36.49 63.26
C SER A 262 -12.82 35.87 64.60
N TYR A 263 -12.28 34.68 64.92
CA TYR A 263 -12.46 34.04 66.22
C TYR A 263 -11.80 34.81 67.36
N LEU A 264 -10.55 35.35 67.15
CA LEU A 264 -9.86 36.17 68.13
C LEU A 264 -10.56 37.51 68.38
N GLU A 265 -11.10 38.15 67.32
CA GLU A 265 -11.93 39.34 67.42
C GLU A 265 -13.21 39.14 68.24
N ASP A 266 -13.85 37.98 68.07
CA ASP A 266 -15.04 37.63 68.84
C ASP A 266 -14.71 37.37 70.33
N LEU A 267 -13.55 36.72 70.62
CA LEU A 267 -13.03 36.57 71.97
C LEU A 267 -12.65 37.90 72.65
N GLU A 268 -12.11 38.83 71.88
CA GLU A 268 -11.80 40.19 72.37
C GLU A 268 -13.07 40.94 72.71
N ALA A 269 -14.08 40.89 71.86
CA ALA A 269 -15.40 41.50 72.07
C ALA A 269 -16.09 40.96 73.33
N ARG A 270 -15.83 39.70 73.69
CA ARG A 270 -16.31 39.06 74.92
C ARG A 270 -15.46 39.26 76.15
N GLY A 271 -14.27 39.91 75.99
CA GLY A 271 -13.34 40.20 77.13
C GLY A 271 -12.60 38.94 77.61
N VAL A 272 -12.52 37.87 76.87
CA VAL A 272 -11.92 36.55 77.27
C VAL A 272 -10.59 36.23 76.57
N LEU A 273 -10.14 37.16 75.72
CA LEU A 273 -8.96 36.95 74.88
C LEU A 273 -7.70 36.65 75.72
N ASP A 274 -7.41 37.42 76.80
CA ASP A 274 -6.24 37.22 77.62
C ASP A 274 -6.19 35.84 78.29
N ALA A 275 -7.31 35.35 78.74
CA ALA A 275 -7.45 34.00 79.31
C ALA A 275 -7.18 32.92 78.24
N TYR A 276 -7.67 33.08 77.02
CA TYR A 276 -7.42 32.20 75.93
C TYR A 276 -5.93 32.17 75.54
N VAL A 277 -5.29 33.33 75.42
CA VAL A 277 -3.87 33.45 75.06
C VAL A 277 -3.00 32.79 76.13
N ALA A 278 -3.31 33.05 77.45
CA ALA A 278 -2.56 32.43 78.54
C ALA A 278 -2.66 30.88 78.51
N ARG A 279 -3.87 30.33 78.29
CA ARG A 279 -4.12 28.91 78.15
C ARG A 279 -3.34 28.34 76.97
N ARG A 280 -3.42 28.99 75.77
CA ARG A 280 -2.76 28.47 74.56
C ARG A 280 -1.22 28.53 74.68
N ARG A 281 -0.66 29.53 75.33
CA ARG A 281 0.77 29.57 75.68
C ARG A 281 1.18 28.40 76.59
N ALA A 282 0.35 28.07 77.61
CA ALA A 282 0.63 26.92 78.46
C ALA A 282 0.56 25.58 77.73
N GLU A 283 -0.37 25.40 76.77
CA GLU A 283 -0.51 24.24 75.91
C GLU A 283 0.74 24.06 75.01
N VAL A 284 1.16 25.13 74.28
CA VAL A 284 2.33 25.08 73.41
C VAL A 284 3.62 24.82 74.19
N THR A 285 3.78 25.39 75.37
CA THR A 285 4.94 25.12 76.20
C THR A 285 4.93 23.71 76.75
N SER A 286 3.78 23.11 77.04
CA SER A 286 3.67 21.70 77.46
C SER A 286 3.99 20.71 76.31
N GLU A 287 3.49 21.00 75.12
CA GLU A 287 3.76 20.19 73.91
C GLU A 287 5.24 20.25 73.54
N SER A 288 5.88 21.45 73.54
CA SER A 288 7.30 21.60 73.28
C SER A 288 8.18 20.86 74.30
N ARG A 289 7.83 20.85 75.57
CA ARG A 289 8.52 20.07 76.61
C ARG A 289 8.38 18.56 76.34
N ALA A 290 7.22 18.09 75.95
CA ALA A 290 6.98 16.68 75.63
C ALA A 290 7.79 16.18 74.40
N LEU A 291 7.96 17.04 73.36
CA LEU A 291 8.81 16.78 72.21
C LEU A 291 10.29 16.66 72.57
N PHE A 292 10.82 17.60 73.38
CA PHE A 292 12.21 17.55 73.86
C PHE A 292 12.51 16.30 74.69
N LEU A 293 11.58 15.84 75.48
CA LEU A 293 11.73 14.59 76.27
C LEU A 293 11.70 13.35 75.43
N LYS A 294 11.00 13.37 74.29
CA LYS A 294 10.89 12.26 73.36
C LYS A 294 12.12 12.11 72.42
N GLU A 295 12.80 13.23 72.11
CA GLU A 295 14.08 13.20 71.39
C GLU A 295 15.31 12.87 72.30
N ALA A 296 15.17 12.97 73.58
CA ALA A 296 16.23 12.70 74.58
C ALA A 296 16.23 11.28 75.15
N SER A 297 15.27 10.42 74.77
CA SER A 297 15.18 9.03 75.14
C SER A 297 15.39 8.14 73.91
#